data_7bc68e59e0d89b78669e8dac65b65d0e
#
_entry.id   7bc68e59e0d89b78669e8dac65b65d0e
#
_cell.length_a   1.000
_cell.length_b   1.000
_cell.length_c   1.000
_cell.angle_alpha   90.00
_cell.angle_beta   90.00
_cell.angle_gamma   90.00
#
_symmetry.space_group_name_H-M   'P 1'
#
loop_
_entity.id
_entity.type
_entity.pdbx_description
1 polymer ?
#
loop_
_entity_poly.entity_id
_entity_poly.type
_entity_poly.pdbx_seq_one_letter_code
_entity_poly.pdbx_strand_id
1 'polypeptide(L)'
;EIMPSLVGSEMCIRDRCYNETMKITILCVGKVKEKFYRDAIAEYSKRLSRYCKLEITEVSDEKTSEQATQTEIDIVKNKEGERLLKNIKDDAYVICLAIDGKQLDSVELSQKMDKLMTGGKSHLVFVIGGSLGLSDDVLKCADYKLSFSKMTFPHQLMRVILLEQIYRSFRISNNEPYHK
;
A
#
# COMPACT_ATOMS: atom_id res chain seq x y z
N GLU A 1 32.98 32.37 22.87
CA GLU A 1 31.80 32.55 21.98
C GLU A 1 31.25 31.18 21.61
N ILE A 2 30.07 30.87 22.12
CA ILE A 2 29.39 29.59 21.91
C ILE A 2 28.43 29.81 20.74
N MET A 3 28.66 29.12 19.62
CA MET A 3 27.71 29.11 18.51
C MET A 3 26.46 28.30 18.92
N PRO A 4 25.24 28.85 18.78
CA PRO A 4 24.03 28.08 19.02
C PRO A 4 23.74 27.10 17.89
N SER A 5 23.43 25.86 18.20
CA SER A 5 23.12 24.80 17.27
C SER A 5 21.81 25.04 16.52
N LEU A 6 21.89 25.19 15.21
CA LEU A 6 20.78 25.33 14.26
C LEU A 6 20.07 23.99 13.92
N VAL A 7 20.08 23.02 14.83
CA VAL A 7 19.57 21.65 14.55
C VAL A 7 18.05 21.52 14.74
N GLY A 8 17.36 22.51 15.35
CA GLY A 8 15.94 22.38 15.70
C GLY A 8 14.92 22.82 14.66
N SER A 9 15.27 23.66 13.69
CA SER A 9 14.31 24.27 12.78
C SER A 9 14.14 23.58 11.42
N GLU A 10 15.18 22.93 10.93
CA GLU A 10 15.10 22.22 9.62
C GLU A 10 14.33 20.89 9.73
N MET A 11 14.40 20.20 10.87
CA MET A 11 13.64 18.97 11.11
C MET A 11 12.12 19.22 11.17
N CYS A 12 11.68 20.36 11.74
CA CYS A 12 10.27 20.76 11.79
C CYS A 12 9.67 21.18 10.44
N ILE A 13 10.47 21.70 9.53
CA ILE A 13 10.00 22.11 8.18
C ILE A 13 9.84 20.90 7.28
N ARG A 14 10.75 19.94 7.34
CA ARG A 14 10.67 18.68 6.60
C ARG A 14 9.43 17.86 7.00
N ASP A 15 9.19 17.70 8.29
CA ASP A 15 8.04 16.96 8.83
C ASP A 15 6.69 17.59 8.44
N ARG A 16 6.58 18.92 8.37
CA ARG A 16 5.37 19.60 7.94
C ARG A 16 5.08 19.48 6.44
N CYS A 17 6.11 19.53 5.60
CA CYS A 17 5.94 19.41 4.15
C CYS A 17 5.54 17.99 3.72
N TYR A 18 5.94 16.94 4.44
CA TYR A 18 5.53 15.56 4.14
C TYR A 18 4.04 15.32 4.41
N ASN A 19 3.49 15.90 5.48
CA ASN A 19 2.11 15.64 5.90
C ASN A 19 1.03 16.22 4.98
N GLU A 20 1.32 17.31 4.25
CA GLU A 20 0.30 17.98 3.43
C GLU A 20 0.25 17.48 1.99
N THR A 21 1.25 16.72 1.52
CA THR A 21 1.38 16.38 0.10
C THR A 21 1.31 14.89 -0.22
N MET A 22 1.62 14.00 0.74
CA MET A 22 1.68 12.57 0.46
C MET A 22 0.31 11.91 0.54
N LYS A 23 -0.16 11.38 -0.59
CA LYS A 23 -1.36 10.56 -0.68
C LYS A 23 -1.00 9.08 -0.84
N ILE A 24 -1.58 8.22 -0.02
CA ILE A 24 -1.50 6.77 -0.17
C ILE A 24 -2.91 6.21 -0.36
N THR A 25 -3.12 5.49 -1.44
CA THR A 25 -4.37 4.77 -1.69
C THR A 25 -4.12 3.26 -1.60
N ILE A 26 -4.91 2.58 -0.78
CA ILE A 26 -4.99 1.12 -0.76
C ILE A 26 -6.21 0.72 -1.58
N LEU A 27 -5.98 0.15 -2.74
CA LEU A 27 -7.02 -0.28 -3.66
C LEU A 27 -7.18 -1.80 -3.58
N CYS A 28 -8.33 -2.29 -3.15
CA CYS A 28 -8.55 -3.67 -2.79
C CYS A 28 -9.78 -4.26 -3.46
N VAL A 29 -9.71 -5.56 -3.81
CA VAL A 29 -10.88 -6.34 -4.18
C VAL A 29 -11.57 -6.90 -2.93
N GLY A 30 -12.90 -6.81 -2.89
CA GLY A 30 -13.75 -7.32 -1.81
C GLY A 30 -13.82 -6.39 -0.59
N LYS A 31 -14.77 -6.65 0.28
CA LYS A 31 -14.98 -5.92 1.53
C LYS A 31 -14.39 -6.68 2.72
N VAL A 32 -13.97 -5.94 3.75
CA VAL A 32 -13.56 -6.55 5.02
C VAL A 32 -14.81 -6.92 5.82
N LYS A 33 -15.02 -8.22 6.05
CA LYS A 33 -16.18 -8.75 6.75
C LYS A 33 -15.95 -8.87 8.26
N GLU A 34 -14.75 -9.30 8.66
CA GLU A 34 -14.41 -9.59 10.05
C GLU A 34 -14.16 -8.31 10.85
N LYS A 35 -14.82 -8.23 12.02
CA LYS A 35 -14.74 -7.04 12.88
C LYS A 35 -13.30 -6.75 13.32
N PHE A 36 -12.54 -7.79 13.71
CA PHE A 36 -11.16 -7.62 14.17
C PHE A 36 -10.23 -7.07 13.09
N TYR A 37 -10.44 -7.39 11.81
CA TYR A 37 -9.69 -6.77 10.73
C TYR A 37 -10.09 -5.31 10.51
N ARG A 38 -11.39 -4.98 10.61
CA ARG A 38 -11.86 -3.59 10.53
C ARG A 38 -11.27 -2.75 11.66
N ASP A 39 -11.25 -3.27 12.88
CA ASP A 39 -10.69 -2.59 14.04
C ASP A 39 -9.17 -2.37 13.88
N ALA A 40 -8.44 -3.37 13.39
CA ALA A 40 -7.01 -3.24 13.08
C ALA A 40 -6.74 -2.22 11.97
N ILE A 41 -7.50 -2.24 10.87
CA ILE A 41 -7.39 -1.27 9.78
C ILE A 41 -7.68 0.15 10.29
N ALA A 42 -8.71 0.34 11.12
CA ALA A 42 -9.04 1.63 11.71
C ALA A 42 -7.91 2.17 12.60
N GLU A 43 -7.30 1.31 13.40
CA GLU A 43 -6.17 1.68 14.26
C GLU A 43 -4.95 2.13 13.43
N TYR A 44 -4.54 1.34 12.42
CA TYR A 44 -3.42 1.75 11.56
C TYR A 44 -3.75 2.98 10.71
N SER A 45 -4.98 3.12 10.24
CA SER A 45 -5.43 4.33 9.53
C SER A 45 -5.32 5.58 10.40
N LYS A 46 -5.71 5.48 11.68
CA LYS A 46 -5.53 6.55 12.67
C LYS A 46 -4.06 6.90 12.88
N ARG A 47 -3.18 5.89 13.01
CA ARG A 47 -1.73 6.13 13.16
C ARG A 47 -1.13 6.78 11.92
N LEU A 48 -1.55 6.33 10.72
CA LEU A 48 -1.06 6.85 9.44
C LEU A 48 -1.52 8.26 9.13
N SER A 49 -2.65 8.73 9.70
CA SER A 49 -3.15 10.10 9.48
C SER A 49 -2.17 11.20 9.87
N ARG A 50 -1.19 10.87 10.74
CA ARG A 50 -0.09 11.77 11.11
C ARG A 50 0.95 11.94 9.99
N TYR A 51 1.08 10.97 9.08
CA TYR A 51 2.16 10.91 8.10
C TYR A 51 1.70 11.12 6.65
N CYS A 52 0.47 10.77 6.34
CA CYS A 52 -0.04 10.86 4.98
C CYS A 52 -1.57 10.96 4.94
N LYS A 53 -2.10 11.37 3.79
CA LYS A 53 -3.52 11.24 3.48
C LYS A 53 -3.78 9.82 2.99
N LEU A 54 -4.27 8.96 3.88
CA LEU A 54 -4.63 7.58 3.54
C LEU A 54 -6.06 7.51 2.98
N GLU A 55 -6.23 6.79 1.89
CA GLU A 55 -7.52 6.44 1.31
C GLU A 55 -7.57 4.92 1.08
N ILE A 56 -8.65 4.28 1.49
CA ILE A 56 -8.89 2.85 1.24
C ILE A 56 -10.10 2.73 0.33
N THR A 57 -9.89 2.20 -0.86
CA THR A 57 -10.93 2.01 -1.88
C THR A 57 -11.16 0.52 -2.09
N GLU A 58 -12.39 0.08 -1.84
CA GLU A 58 -12.80 -1.31 -2.03
C GLU A 58 -13.66 -1.43 -3.30
N VAL A 59 -13.24 -2.31 -4.21
CA VAL A 59 -14.06 -2.69 -5.37
C VAL A 59 -14.76 -4.01 -5.08
N SER A 60 -15.94 -4.23 -5.69
CA SER A 60 -16.68 -5.49 -5.49
C SER A 60 -15.93 -6.69 -6.04
N ASP A 61 -15.90 -7.76 -5.27
CA ASP A 61 -15.42 -9.08 -5.66
C ASP A 61 -16.46 -9.82 -6.52
N GLU A 62 -15.98 -10.72 -7.35
CA GLU A 62 -16.82 -11.68 -8.10
C GLU A 62 -16.89 -13.01 -7.35
N LYS A 63 -18.06 -13.62 -7.37
CA LYS A 63 -18.22 -14.98 -6.83
C LYS A 63 -17.59 -16.00 -7.77
N THR A 64 -16.77 -16.88 -7.21
CA THR A 64 -16.10 -17.94 -7.96
C THR A 64 -16.40 -19.28 -7.31
N SER A 65 -16.71 -20.29 -8.10
CA SER A 65 -16.84 -21.67 -7.66
C SER A 65 -15.46 -22.25 -7.34
N GLU A 66 -15.40 -23.16 -6.36
CA GLU A 66 -14.16 -23.93 -6.07
C GLU A 66 -13.74 -24.82 -7.24
N GLN A 67 -14.68 -25.14 -8.13
CA GLN A 67 -14.46 -25.96 -9.34
C GLN A 67 -14.39 -25.11 -10.61
N ALA A 68 -14.10 -23.81 -10.50
CA ALA A 68 -14.04 -22.92 -11.65
C ALA A 68 -12.94 -23.36 -12.64
N THR A 69 -13.30 -23.35 -13.91
CA THR A 69 -12.33 -23.58 -15.00
C THR A 69 -11.37 -22.42 -15.13
N GLN A 70 -10.22 -22.62 -15.79
CA GLN A 70 -9.24 -21.56 -16.02
C GLN A 70 -9.87 -20.36 -16.74
N THR A 71 -10.75 -20.61 -17.71
CA THR A 71 -11.46 -19.54 -18.42
C THR A 71 -12.35 -18.71 -17.51
N GLU A 72 -13.08 -19.35 -16.57
CA GLU A 72 -13.91 -18.65 -15.59
C GLU A 72 -13.06 -17.84 -14.62
N ILE A 73 -11.93 -18.38 -14.18
CA ILE A 73 -10.95 -17.68 -13.35
C ILE A 73 -10.45 -16.41 -14.05
N ASP A 74 -10.09 -16.51 -15.33
CA ASP A 74 -9.60 -15.38 -16.11
C ASP A 74 -10.69 -14.32 -16.32
N ILE A 75 -11.95 -14.72 -16.54
CA ILE A 75 -13.09 -13.81 -16.63
C ILE A 75 -13.27 -13.02 -15.32
N VAL A 76 -13.22 -13.73 -14.18
CA VAL A 76 -13.35 -13.10 -12.84
C VAL A 76 -12.21 -12.10 -12.61
N LYS A 77 -10.96 -12.54 -12.83
CA LYS A 77 -9.79 -11.67 -12.68
C LYS A 77 -9.87 -10.42 -13.55
N ASN A 78 -10.34 -10.56 -14.79
CA ASN A 78 -10.46 -9.44 -15.72
C ASN A 78 -11.55 -8.45 -15.27
N LYS A 79 -12.72 -8.93 -14.82
CA LYS A 79 -13.78 -8.06 -14.30
C LYS A 79 -13.35 -7.29 -13.06
N GLU A 80 -12.70 -7.97 -12.12
CA GLU A 80 -12.12 -7.32 -10.93
C GLU A 80 -11.03 -6.33 -11.32
N GLY A 81 -10.17 -6.70 -12.28
CA GLY A 81 -9.10 -5.88 -12.83
C GLY A 81 -9.62 -4.60 -13.48
N GLU A 82 -10.69 -4.66 -14.28
CA GLU A 82 -11.32 -3.47 -14.86
C GLU A 82 -11.82 -2.49 -13.80
N ARG A 83 -12.37 -3.02 -12.68
CA ARG A 83 -12.82 -2.18 -11.56
C ARG A 83 -11.66 -1.53 -10.83
N LEU A 84 -10.54 -2.25 -10.68
CA LEU A 84 -9.32 -1.71 -10.10
C LEU A 84 -8.74 -0.60 -11.00
N LEU A 85 -8.57 -0.86 -12.29
CA LEU A 85 -7.99 0.10 -13.25
C LEU A 85 -8.76 1.41 -13.32
N LYS A 86 -10.09 1.39 -13.24
CA LYS A 86 -10.93 2.62 -13.19
C LYS A 86 -10.65 3.52 -11.99
N ASN A 87 -10.05 3.00 -10.93
CA ASN A 87 -9.72 3.73 -9.71
C ASN A 87 -8.25 4.15 -9.63
N ILE A 88 -7.43 3.77 -10.60
CA ILE A 88 -6.02 4.19 -10.70
C ILE A 88 -5.97 5.48 -11.50
N LYS A 89 -5.32 6.51 -10.93
CA LYS A 89 -5.11 7.79 -11.60
C LYS A 89 -3.78 7.79 -12.34
N ASP A 90 -3.71 8.53 -13.44
CA ASP A 90 -2.54 8.59 -14.32
C ASP A 90 -1.26 9.13 -13.64
N ASP A 91 -1.42 9.95 -12.59
CA ASP A 91 -0.32 10.56 -11.84
C ASP A 91 0.19 9.67 -10.69
N ALA A 92 -0.46 8.55 -10.43
CA ALA A 92 -0.12 7.65 -9.33
C ALA A 92 1.05 6.72 -9.68
N TYR A 93 1.91 6.46 -8.70
CA TYR A 93 2.88 5.36 -8.77
C TYR A 93 2.20 4.09 -8.23
N VAL A 94 2.08 3.07 -9.07
CA VAL A 94 1.30 1.86 -8.80
C VAL A 94 2.19 0.72 -8.32
N ILE A 95 1.90 0.22 -7.12
CA ILE A 95 2.57 -0.93 -6.50
C ILE A 95 1.57 -2.07 -6.37
N CYS A 96 1.68 -3.10 -7.19
CA CYS A 96 0.84 -4.28 -7.09
C CYS A 96 1.42 -5.29 -6.12
N LEU A 97 0.61 -5.81 -5.20
CA LEU A 97 0.98 -6.94 -4.36
C LEU A 97 0.82 -8.22 -5.17
N ALA A 98 1.93 -8.91 -5.43
CA ALA A 98 1.96 -10.15 -6.19
C ALA A 98 2.98 -11.12 -5.59
N ILE A 99 2.65 -12.42 -5.55
CA ILE A 99 3.52 -13.46 -4.95
C ILE A 99 4.85 -13.56 -5.69
N ASP A 100 4.85 -13.37 -7.01
CA ASP A 100 6.02 -13.39 -7.90
C ASP A 100 6.76 -12.03 -7.96
N GLY A 101 6.32 -11.05 -7.18
CA GLY A 101 6.96 -9.75 -7.08
C GLY A 101 8.31 -9.80 -6.34
N LYS A 102 9.00 -8.66 -6.31
CA LYS A 102 10.24 -8.51 -5.57
C LYS A 102 9.98 -8.44 -4.08
N GLN A 103 10.67 -9.27 -3.30
CA GLN A 103 10.65 -9.19 -1.85
C GLN A 103 11.56 -8.06 -1.37
N LEU A 104 11.07 -7.31 -0.38
CA LEU A 104 11.82 -6.27 0.33
C LEU A 104 11.70 -6.52 1.83
N ASP A 105 12.73 -6.19 2.57
CA ASP A 105 12.62 -6.06 4.01
C ASP A 105 11.97 -4.69 4.38
N SER A 106 11.70 -4.49 5.67
CA SER A 106 11.03 -3.28 6.15
C SER A 106 11.85 -2.00 5.93
N VAL A 107 13.17 -2.10 5.99
CA VAL A 107 14.09 -0.98 5.76
C VAL A 107 14.15 -0.64 4.26
N GLU A 108 14.26 -1.67 3.41
CA GLU A 108 14.25 -1.52 1.95
C GLU A 108 12.94 -0.91 1.46
N LEU A 109 11.78 -1.34 2.02
CA LEU A 109 10.49 -0.75 1.68
C LEU A 109 10.43 0.73 2.10
N SER A 110 10.90 1.06 3.30
CA SER A 110 10.99 2.44 3.79
C SER A 110 11.85 3.30 2.86
N GLN A 111 13.05 2.84 2.50
CA GLN A 111 13.94 3.55 1.58
C GLN A 111 13.34 3.73 0.19
N LYS A 112 12.61 2.72 -0.30
CA LYS A 112 11.92 2.82 -1.59
C LYS A 112 10.82 3.86 -1.56
N MET A 113 9.99 3.88 -0.53
CA MET A 113 8.94 4.89 -0.35
C MET A 113 9.56 6.29 -0.25
N ASP A 114 10.61 6.46 0.55
CA ASP A 114 11.30 7.74 0.71
C ASP A 114 11.88 8.25 -0.64
N LYS A 115 12.52 7.37 -1.41
CA LYS A 115 13.03 7.72 -2.76
C LYS A 115 11.93 8.13 -3.72
N LEU A 116 10.76 7.48 -3.68
CA LEU A 116 9.62 7.85 -4.51
C LEU A 116 9.08 9.23 -4.14
N MET A 117 8.94 9.48 -2.83
CA MET A 117 8.47 10.76 -2.31
C MET A 117 9.43 11.91 -2.65
N THR A 118 10.72 11.73 -2.39
CA THR A 118 11.77 12.73 -2.72
C THR A 118 11.94 12.91 -4.22
N GLY A 119 11.62 11.90 -5.03
CA GLY A 119 11.55 11.95 -6.49
C GLY A 119 10.29 12.59 -7.06
N GLY A 120 9.44 13.20 -6.22
CA GLY A 120 8.25 13.94 -6.65
C GLY A 120 7.00 13.08 -6.86
N LYS A 121 7.00 11.80 -6.46
CA LYS A 121 5.82 10.94 -6.49
C LYS A 121 4.99 11.19 -5.24
N SER A 122 4.00 12.07 -5.34
CA SER A 122 3.13 12.47 -4.23
C SER A 122 1.94 11.52 -4.01
N HIS A 123 1.67 10.61 -4.94
CA HIS A 123 0.57 9.65 -4.84
C HIS A 123 1.07 8.22 -5.10
N LEU A 124 1.04 7.38 -4.06
CA LEU A 124 1.30 5.93 -4.16
C LEU A 124 -0.02 5.16 -4.08
N VAL A 125 -0.21 4.22 -4.99
CA VAL A 125 -1.36 3.31 -4.99
C VAL A 125 -0.87 1.88 -4.79
N PHE A 126 -1.28 1.26 -3.68
CA PHE A 126 -1.04 -0.17 -3.44
C PHE A 126 -2.27 -0.95 -3.85
N VAL A 127 -2.09 -1.95 -4.70
CA VAL A 127 -3.18 -2.76 -5.25
C VAL A 127 -3.13 -4.16 -4.66
N ILE A 128 -4.23 -4.58 -4.03
CA ILE A 128 -4.42 -5.92 -3.46
C ILE A 128 -5.52 -6.63 -4.23
N GLY A 129 -5.20 -7.77 -4.84
CA GLY A 129 -6.16 -8.61 -5.56
C GLY A 129 -7.14 -9.34 -4.64
N GLY A 130 -8.12 -9.98 -5.24
CA GLY A 130 -9.03 -10.91 -4.59
C GLY A 130 -8.39 -12.29 -4.36
N SER A 131 -9.23 -13.30 -4.13
CA SER A 131 -8.80 -14.69 -3.87
C SER A 131 -8.05 -15.33 -5.04
N LEU A 132 -8.31 -14.89 -6.26
CA LEU A 132 -7.67 -15.38 -7.48
C LEU A 132 -6.43 -14.56 -7.90
N GLY A 133 -6.08 -13.52 -7.15
CA GLY A 133 -4.98 -12.62 -7.48
C GLY A 133 -5.39 -11.50 -8.43
N LEU A 134 -4.40 -10.86 -9.07
CA LEU A 134 -4.58 -9.74 -9.99
C LEU A 134 -4.64 -10.22 -11.44
N SER A 135 -5.37 -9.50 -12.30
CA SER A 135 -5.36 -9.73 -13.74
C SER A 135 -4.03 -9.26 -14.36
N ASP A 136 -3.70 -9.82 -15.54
CA ASP A 136 -2.48 -9.44 -16.26
C ASP A 136 -2.45 -7.96 -16.62
N ASP A 137 -3.59 -7.36 -16.92
CA ASP A 137 -3.67 -5.95 -17.29
C ASP A 137 -3.40 -5.03 -16.08
N VAL A 138 -3.85 -5.40 -14.88
CA VAL A 138 -3.47 -4.71 -13.64
C VAL A 138 -1.98 -4.87 -13.37
N LEU A 139 -1.43 -6.07 -13.57
CA LEU A 139 0.00 -6.33 -13.37
C LEU A 139 0.89 -5.62 -14.40
N LYS A 140 0.39 -5.36 -15.62
CA LYS A 140 1.10 -4.57 -16.64
C LYS A 140 1.11 -3.08 -16.34
N CYS A 141 0.07 -2.55 -15.69
CA CYS A 141 0.03 -1.13 -15.31
C CYS A 141 0.85 -0.82 -14.05
N ALA A 142 1.36 -1.83 -13.35
CA ALA A 142 2.16 -1.65 -12.15
C ALA A 142 3.55 -1.11 -12.46
N ASP A 143 3.94 0.00 -11.81
CA ASP A 143 5.32 0.49 -11.80
C ASP A 143 6.23 -0.42 -10.97
N TYR A 144 5.66 -1.14 -10.01
CA TYR A 144 6.39 -2.06 -9.16
C TYR A 144 5.51 -3.22 -8.67
N LYS A 145 6.06 -4.44 -8.67
CA LYS A 145 5.44 -5.63 -8.10
C LYS A 145 6.15 -5.98 -6.79
N LEU A 146 5.41 -5.90 -5.69
CA LEU A 146 5.90 -6.17 -4.33
C LEU A 146 5.39 -7.52 -3.86
N SER A 147 6.29 -8.37 -3.36
CA SER A 147 5.93 -9.61 -2.68
C SER A 147 6.27 -9.51 -1.19
N PHE A 148 5.31 -9.84 -0.34
CA PHE A 148 5.55 -9.96 1.10
C PHE A 148 6.11 -11.33 1.47
N SER A 149 5.81 -12.36 0.68
CA SER A 149 6.24 -13.73 0.91
C SER A 149 5.86 -14.59 -0.29
N LYS A 150 6.49 -15.74 -0.43
CA LYS A 150 6.04 -16.83 -1.31
C LYS A 150 4.80 -17.54 -0.77
N MET A 151 4.42 -17.29 0.49
CA MET A 151 3.22 -17.82 1.10
C MET A 151 2.00 -17.00 0.71
N THR A 152 0.85 -17.65 0.63
CA THR A 152 -0.45 -16.99 0.38
C THR A 152 -1.05 -16.51 1.70
N PHE A 153 -1.52 -15.28 1.72
CA PHE A 153 -2.24 -14.70 2.86
C PHE A 153 -3.69 -14.38 2.48
N PRO A 154 -4.64 -14.48 3.41
CA PRO A 154 -5.98 -13.96 3.20
C PRO A 154 -5.93 -12.46 2.84
N HIS A 155 -6.65 -12.06 1.78
CA HIS A 155 -6.62 -10.67 1.29
C HIS A 155 -7.06 -9.63 2.34
N GLN A 156 -7.92 -10.00 3.30
CA GLN A 156 -8.31 -9.13 4.40
C GLN A 156 -7.15 -8.90 5.40
N LEU A 157 -6.41 -9.97 5.74
CA LEU A 157 -5.22 -9.88 6.59
C LEU A 157 -4.10 -9.08 5.90
N MET A 158 -3.94 -9.28 4.59
CA MET A 158 -2.92 -8.58 3.81
C MET A 158 -3.05 -7.06 3.88
N ARG A 159 -4.27 -6.53 4.00
CA ARG A 159 -4.50 -5.09 4.18
C ARG A 159 -3.92 -4.59 5.50
N VAL A 160 -4.10 -5.35 6.58
CA VAL A 160 -3.56 -5.01 7.92
C VAL A 160 -2.03 -5.05 7.87
N ILE A 161 -1.45 -6.11 7.29
CA ILE A 161 0.01 -6.26 7.15
C ILE A 161 0.59 -5.10 6.33
N LEU A 162 -0.03 -4.75 5.21
CA LEU A 162 0.42 -3.64 4.37
C LEU A 162 0.37 -2.30 5.12
N LEU A 163 -0.74 -2.00 5.80
CA LEU A 163 -0.87 -0.77 6.58
C LEU A 163 0.16 -0.69 7.70
N GLU A 164 0.45 -1.81 8.36
CA GLU A 164 1.52 -1.91 9.37
C GLU A 164 2.88 -1.58 8.76
N GLN A 165 3.22 -2.16 7.61
CA GLN A 165 4.51 -1.94 6.95
C GLN A 165 4.64 -0.51 6.38
N ILE A 166 3.56 0.09 5.91
CA ILE A 166 3.56 1.52 5.52
C ILE A 166 3.80 2.40 6.75
N TYR A 167 3.12 2.13 7.87
CA TYR A 167 3.34 2.84 9.12
C TYR A 167 4.79 2.70 9.61
N ARG A 168 5.31 1.48 9.61
CA ARG A 168 6.72 1.17 9.96
C ARG A 168 7.69 1.91 9.06
N SER A 169 7.42 2.00 7.77
CA SER A 169 8.25 2.74 6.82
C SER A 169 8.36 4.23 7.19
N PHE A 170 7.25 4.88 7.54
CA PHE A 170 7.29 6.27 8.02
C PHE A 170 8.05 6.42 9.33
N ARG A 171 7.91 5.46 10.28
CA ARG A 171 8.65 5.47 11.55
C ARG A 171 10.15 5.35 11.32
N ILE A 172 10.58 4.49 10.40
CA ILE A 172 11.99 4.34 10.02
C ILE A 172 12.51 5.62 9.37
N SER A 173 11.81 6.16 8.36
CA SER A 173 12.22 7.37 7.64
C SER A 173 12.35 8.60 8.54
N ASN A 174 11.52 8.68 9.60
CA ASN A 174 11.55 9.77 10.56
C ASN A 174 12.47 9.49 11.77
N ASN A 175 13.25 8.42 11.77
CA ASN A 175 14.08 7.99 12.89
C ASN A 175 13.32 7.87 14.22
N GLU A 176 12.04 7.47 14.16
CA GLU A 176 11.21 7.30 15.34
C GLU A 176 11.32 5.86 15.90
N PRO A 177 11.27 5.66 17.24
CA PRO A 177 11.45 4.34 17.86
C PRO A 177 10.25 3.43 17.58
N TYR A 178 10.37 2.49 16.65
CA TYR A 178 9.36 1.46 16.35
C TYR A 178 10.01 0.19 15.76
N HIS A 179 10.92 0.37 14.82
CA HIS A 179 11.70 -0.72 14.24
C HIS A 179 12.93 -0.98 15.11
N LYS A 180 13.14 -2.24 15.52
CA LYS A 180 14.30 -2.71 16.32
C LYS A 180 15.19 -3.58 15.48
#